data_3c55d71f25491ebe953b9d0027a63689
#
_entry.id   3c55d71f25491ebe953b9d0027a63689
#
_cell.length_a   1.000
_cell.length_b   1.000
_cell.length_c   1.000
_cell.angle_alpha   90.00
_cell.angle_beta   90.00
_cell.angle_gamma   90.00
#
_symmetry.space_group_name_H-M   'P 1'
#
loop_
_entity.id
_entity.type
_entity.pdbx_description
1 polymer ?
#
loop_
_entity_poly.entity_id
_entity_poly.type
_entity_poly.pdbx_seq_one_letter_code
_entity_poly.pdbx_strand_id
1 'polypeptide(L)' 'MVLEINEKEREILRHALEVYEEELKNERVRTDNRKWKTALRDEQEVIDNILKKAA' A
#
# COMPACT_ATOMS: atom_id res chain seq x y z
N MET A 1 1.64 4.95 -16.17
CA MET A 1 3.04 4.84 -15.74
C MET A 1 3.54 3.42 -16.02
N VAL A 2 4.66 3.31 -16.72
CA VAL A 2 5.31 2.03 -16.96
C VAL A 2 6.48 1.89 -16.00
N LEU A 3 6.48 0.84 -15.21
CA LEU A 3 7.54 0.56 -14.27
C LEU A 3 8.28 -0.70 -14.74
N GLU A 4 9.50 -0.50 -15.24
CA GLU A 4 10.34 -1.62 -15.67
C GLU A 4 11.23 -2.06 -14.52
N ILE A 5 10.93 -3.21 -13.96
CA ILE A 5 11.70 -3.78 -12.86
C ILE A 5 11.92 -5.27 -13.13
N ASN A 6 13.04 -5.79 -12.64
CA ASN A 6 13.29 -7.21 -12.71
C ASN A 6 12.51 -7.95 -11.63
N GLU A 7 12.56 -9.28 -11.66
CA GLU A 7 11.79 -10.13 -10.75
C GLU A 7 12.16 -9.91 -9.29
N LYS A 8 13.44 -9.76 -9.00
CA LYS A 8 13.91 -9.52 -7.64
C LYS A 8 13.47 -8.16 -7.11
N GLU A 9 13.56 -7.14 -7.94
CA GLU A 9 13.09 -5.79 -7.59
C GLU A 9 11.58 -5.79 -7.33
N ARG A 10 10.83 -6.55 -8.12
CA ARG A 10 9.39 -6.68 -7.95
C ARG A 10 9.04 -7.34 -6.61
N GLU A 11 9.77 -8.39 -6.23
CA GLU A 11 9.56 -9.05 -4.95
C GLU A 11 9.80 -8.12 -3.77
N ILE A 12 10.88 -7.35 -3.82
CA ILE A 12 11.21 -6.39 -2.77
C ILE A 12 10.16 -5.28 -2.70
N LEU A 13 9.75 -4.77 -3.85
CA LEU A 13 8.72 -3.73 -3.91
C LEU A 13 7.40 -4.24 -3.32
N ARG A 14 7.00 -5.45 -3.69
CA ARG A 14 5.78 -6.08 -3.18
C ARG A 14 5.83 -6.23 -1.67
N HIS A 15 6.94 -6.73 -1.16
CA HIS A 15 7.13 -6.90 0.28
C HIS A 15 7.07 -5.57 1.02
N ALA A 16 7.77 -4.56 0.50
CA ALA A 16 7.76 -3.23 1.10
C ALA A 16 6.35 -2.62 1.15
N LEU A 17 5.60 -2.78 0.07
CA LEU A 17 4.22 -2.27 0.01
C LEU A 17 3.28 -3.04 0.94
N GLU A 18 3.47 -4.34 1.08
CA GLU A 18 2.66 -5.14 1.99
C GLU A 18 2.89 -4.73 3.45
N VAL A 19 4.15 -4.48 3.83
CA VAL A 19 4.48 -4.00 5.16
C VAL A 19 3.88 -2.62 5.41
N TYR A 20 4.01 -1.73 4.43
CA TYR A 20 3.44 -0.39 4.52
C TYR A 20 1.91 -0.42 4.65
N GLU A 21 1.26 -1.28 3.88
CA GLU A 21 -0.19 -1.46 3.95
C GLU A 21 -0.64 -1.91 5.33
N GLU A 22 0.12 -2.81 5.96
CA GLU A 22 -0.18 -3.28 7.31
C GLU A 22 -0.05 -2.14 8.32
N GLU A 23 0.95 -1.28 8.17
CA GLU A 23 1.09 -0.09 9.01
C GLU A 23 -0.09 0.86 8.83
N LEU A 24 -0.56 1.03 7.61
CA LEU A 24 -1.74 1.85 7.33
C LEU A 24 -3.00 1.29 8.00
N LYS A 25 -3.18 -0.02 7.97
CA LYS A 25 -4.29 -0.67 8.65
C LYS A 25 -4.25 -0.43 10.16
N ASN A 26 -3.07 -0.55 10.76
CA ASN A 26 -2.89 -0.32 12.17
C ASN A 26 -3.20 1.13 12.54
N GLU A 27 -2.74 2.09 11.74
CA GLU A 27 -3.05 3.51 11.94
C GLU A 27 -4.54 3.78 11.83
N ARG A 28 -5.18 3.18 10.84
CA ARG A 28 -6.62 3.36 10.62
C ARG A 28 -7.44 2.86 11.80
N VAL A 29 -7.02 1.77 12.42
CA VAL A 29 -7.70 1.20 13.60
C VAL A 29 -7.49 2.09 14.83
N ARG A 30 -6.33 2.72 14.95
CA ARG A 30 -5.99 3.55 16.11
C ARG A 30 -6.59 4.94 16.09
N THR A 31 -6.84 5.49 14.91
CA THR A 31 -7.30 6.88 14.81
C THR A 31 -8.82 6.99 14.91
N ASP A 32 -9.30 8.01 15.62
CA ASP A 32 -10.72 8.34 15.72
C ASP A 32 -11.12 9.42 14.72
N ASN A 33 -10.16 9.99 14.00
CA ASN A 33 -10.40 11.07 13.05
C ASN A 33 -10.92 10.51 11.72
N ARG A 34 -12.15 10.83 11.37
CA ARG A 34 -12.81 10.36 10.14
C ARG A 34 -12.07 10.75 8.87
N LYS A 35 -11.57 11.99 8.82
CA LYS A 35 -10.82 12.47 7.66
C LYS A 35 -9.53 11.69 7.48
N TRP A 36 -8.88 11.41 8.59
CA TRP A 36 -7.65 10.63 8.58
C TRP A 36 -7.90 9.18 8.16
N LYS A 37 -8.97 8.58 8.67
CA LYS A 37 -9.38 7.22 8.27
C LYS A 37 -9.64 7.12 6.78
N THR A 38 -10.34 8.10 6.22
CA THR A 38 -10.65 8.13 4.80
C THR A 38 -9.38 8.26 3.97
N ALA A 39 -8.47 9.14 4.37
CA ALA A 39 -7.19 9.33 3.68
C ALA A 39 -6.36 8.05 3.70
N LEU A 40 -6.31 7.36 4.83
CA LEU A 40 -5.57 6.10 4.95
C LEU A 40 -6.18 4.99 4.10
N ARG A 41 -7.52 4.94 4.05
CA ARG A 41 -8.20 3.97 3.21
C ARG A 41 -7.95 4.22 1.73
N ASP A 42 -7.97 5.46 1.30
CA ASP A 42 -7.71 5.83 -0.08
C ASP A 42 -6.28 5.47 -0.48
N GLU A 43 -5.33 5.72 0.41
CA GLU A 43 -3.94 5.34 0.20
C GLU A 43 -3.77 3.83 0.11
N GLN A 44 -4.46 3.08 0.95
CA GLN A 44 -4.46 1.63 0.92
C GLN A 44 -5.00 1.11 -0.42
N GLU A 45 -6.04 1.73 -0.94
CA GLU A 45 -6.61 1.37 -2.24
C GLU A 45 -5.61 1.56 -3.38
N VAL A 46 -4.86 2.66 -3.35
CA VAL A 46 -3.80 2.91 -4.33
C VAL A 46 -2.71 1.84 -4.24
N ILE A 47 -2.32 1.48 -3.03
CA ILE A 47 -1.32 0.43 -2.81
C ILE A 47 -1.80 -0.92 -3.35
N ASP A 48 -3.06 -1.28 -3.08
CA ASP A 48 -3.65 -2.50 -3.60
C ASP A 48 -3.61 -2.54 -5.13
N ASN A 49 -3.89 -1.42 -5.78
CA ASN A 49 -3.82 -1.32 -7.24
C ASN A 49 -2.39 -1.50 -7.74
N ILE A 50 -1.41 -0.94 -7.06
CA ILE A 50 0.01 -1.11 -7.40
C ILE A 50 0.40 -2.58 -7.25
N LEU A 51 -0.01 -3.23 -6.17
CA LEU A 51 0.28 -4.64 -5.92
C LEU A 51 -0.30 -5.54 -7.00
N LYS A 52 -1.50 -5.24 -7.46
CA LYS A 52 -2.13 -5.98 -8.58
C LYS A 52 -1.34 -5.85 -9.86
N LYS A 53 -0.80 -4.67 -10.13
CA LYS A 53 0.00 -4.42 -11.34
C LYS A 53 1.39 -5.07 -11.25
N ALA A 54 1.91 -5.23 -10.03
CA ALA A 54 3.22 -5.83 -9.80
C ALA A 54 3.18 -7.36 -9.67
N ALA A 55 2.01 -7.92 -9.61
CA ALA A 55 1.83 -9.38 -9.46
C ALA A 55 2.22 -10.16 -10.73
#